data_af9bb19000c31ae091a539f3c95ed283
#
_entry.id   af9bb19000c31ae091a539f3c95ed283
#
_cell.length_a   1.000
_cell.length_b   1.000
_cell.length_c   1.000
_cell.angle_alpha   90.00
_cell.angle_beta   90.00
_cell.angle_gamma   90.00
#
_symmetry.space_group_name_H-M   'P 1'
#
loop_
_entity.id
_entity.type
_entity.pdbx_description
1 polymer ?
#
loop_
_entity_poly.entity_id
_entity_poly.type
_entity_poly.pdbx_seq_one_letter_code
_entity_poly.pdbx_strand_id
1 'polypeptide(L)'
;MSTNKPHKGILKRMRVTKSGKVKHKSANSKHLKSHKSGKRLQRLRKDRFLLSSETKGLELLLFRRLRGTDQPAATIKRSPSPAKSRELKAAKAKKLAEAAKKA
;
A
#
# COMPACT_ATOMS: atom_id res chain seq x y z
N MET A 1 30.92 2.04 -3.90
CA MET A 1 29.53 1.67 -4.25
C MET A 1 28.55 2.23 -3.24
N SER A 2 27.56 2.95 -3.70
CA SER A 2 26.46 3.38 -2.82
C SER A 2 25.51 2.21 -2.61
N THR A 3 25.29 1.85 -1.36
CA THR A 3 24.28 0.86 -0.99
C THR A 3 22.92 1.54 -0.84
N ASN A 4 21.87 0.93 -1.36
CA ASN A 4 20.51 1.43 -1.21
C ASN A 4 20.08 1.28 0.25
N LYS A 5 20.04 2.41 0.94
CA LYS A 5 19.73 2.44 2.37
C LYS A 5 18.38 3.11 2.59
N PRO A 6 17.41 2.46 3.23
CA PRO A 6 16.11 3.08 3.46
C PRO A 6 16.21 4.24 4.44
N HIS A 7 15.35 5.22 4.29
CA HIS A 7 15.31 6.41 5.13
C HIS A 7 14.75 6.04 6.52
N LYS A 8 15.62 5.97 7.53
CA LYS A 8 15.25 5.54 8.89
C LYS A 8 14.28 6.49 9.60
N GLY A 9 14.37 7.78 9.32
CA GLY A 9 13.45 8.76 9.90
C GLY A 9 11.99 8.49 9.53
N ILE A 10 11.74 8.05 8.32
CA ILE A 10 10.41 7.64 7.85
C ILE A 10 9.97 6.36 8.55
N LEU A 11 10.86 5.37 8.66
CA LEU A 11 10.56 4.09 9.32
C LEU A 11 10.23 4.24 10.81
N LYS A 12 10.76 5.26 11.47
CA LYS A 12 10.45 5.59 12.87
C LYS A 12 9.06 6.21 13.03
N ARG A 13 8.56 6.92 12.02
CA ARG A 13 7.30 7.65 12.05
C ARG A 13 6.15 6.93 11.36
N MET A 14 6.46 6.08 10.42
CA MET A 14 5.49 5.38 9.59
C MET A 14 5.77 3.89 9.58
N ARG A 15 4.73 3.10 9.39
CA ARG A 15 4.83 1.63 9.29
C ARG A 15 4.22 1.17 7.97
N VAL A 16 4.93 0.28 7.29
CA VAL A 16 4.43 -0.35 6.07
C VAL A 16 3.78 -1.69 6.42
N THR A 17 2.53 -1.86 6.01
CA THR A 17 1.79 -3.11 6.23
C THR A 17 2.17 -4.17 5.19
N LYS A 18 1.80 -5.43 5.45
CA LYS A 18 2.02 -6.53 4.49
C LYS A 18 1.39 -6.26 3.13
N SER A 19 0.26 -5.56 3.12
CA SER A 19 -0.45 -5.21 1.88
C SER A 19 0.15 -4.00 1.15
N GLY A 20 1.25 -3.43 1.64
CA GLY A 20 1.95 -2.31 1.02
C GLY A 20 1.43 -0.93 1.38
N LYS A 21 0.40 -0.83 2.20
CA LYS A 21 -0.12 0.45 2.69
C LYS A 21 0.83 1.04 3.73
N VAL A 22 0.96 2.34 3.73
CA VAL A 22 1.76 3.07 4.74
C VAL A 22 0.82 3.69 5.75
N LYS A 23 0.97 3.32 7.02
CA LYS A 23 0.16 3.89 8.10
C LYS A 23 1.00 4.77 9.01
N HIS A 24 0.37 5.81 9.53
CA HIS A 24 0.97 6.73 10.49
C HIS A 24 -0.07 7.17 11.50
N LYS A 25 0.41 7.69 12.63
CA LYS A 25 -0.49 8.26 13.63
C LYS A 25 -1.04 9.61 13.18
N SER A 26 -2.24 9.95 13.63
CA SER A 26 -2.82 11.25 13.35
C SER A 26 -2.01 12.36 14.02
N ALA A 27 -1.85 13.48 13.33
CA ALA A 27 -1.24 14.67 13.90
C ALA A 27 -2.09 15.22 15.06
N ASN A 28 -1.46 15.87 16.04
CA ASN A 28 -2.09 16.48 17.20
C ASN A 28 -2.80 15.51 18.15
N SER A 29 -2.35 14.23 18.18
CA SER A 29 -2.97 13.20 19.01
C SER A 29 -2.25 12.92 20.33
N LYS A 30 -1.04 13.46 20.54
CA LYS A 30 -0.21 13.10 21.71
C LYS A 30 -0.49 13.87 22.98
N HIS A 31 -0.68 15.19 22.89
CA HIS A 31 -0.87 16.07 24.05
C HIS A 31 -1.69 17.28 23.68
N LEU A 32 -1.89 18.22 24.63
CA LEU A 32 -2.76 19.38 24.46
C LEU A 32 -4.20 18.99 24.09
N LYS A 33 -4.77 18.10 24.94
CA LYS A 33 -6.07 17.50 24.70
C LYS A 33 -7.23 18.24 25.39
N SER A 34 -6.96 19.15 26.33
CA SER A 34 -7.98 19.80 27.14
C SER A 34 -9.01 20.60 26.34
N HIS A 35 -8.60 21.21 25.22
CA HIS A 35 -9.47 22.00 24.35
C HIS A 35 -10.17 21.18 23.25
N LYS A 36 -9.90 19.87 23.18
CA LYS A 36 -10.46 19.01 22.15
C LYS A 36 -11.68 18.27 22.66
N SER A 37 -12.72 18.17 21.82
CA SER A 37 -13.92 17.39 22.14
C SER A 37 -13.62 15.89 22.18
N GLY A 38 -14.45 15.11 22.89
CA GLY A 38 -14.31 13.67 22.96
C GLY A 38 -14.36 12.99 21.59
N LYS A 39 -15.25 13.45 20.71
CA LYS A 39 -15.37 12.93 19.34
C LYS A 39 -14.10 13.19 18.51
N ARG A 40 -13.49 14.37 18.66
CA ARG A 40 -12.24 14.70 17.99
C ARG A 40 -11.09 13.82 18.48
N LEU A 41 -10.98 13.60 19.79
CA LEU A 41 -9.97 12.73 20.37
C LEU A 41 -10.12 11.29 19.88
N GLN A 42 -11.33 10.77 19.77
CA GLN A 42 -11.59 9.43 19.22
C GLN A 42 -11.11 9.32 17.77
N ARG A 43 -11.36 10.32 16.94
CA ARG A 43 -10.89 10.35 15.56
C ARG A 43 -9.35 10.38 15.46
N LEU A 44 -8.71 11.12 16.36
CA LEU A 44 -7.24 11.23 16.38
C LEU A 44 -6.54 9.99 16.88
N ARG A 45 -7.22 9.09 17.59
CA ARG A 45 -6.66 7.81 18.03
C ARG A 45 -6.46 6.82 16.88
N LYS A 46 -7.21 6.95 15.81
CA LYS A 46 -7.15 6.05 14.67
C LYS A 46 -5.91 6.34 13.83
N ASP A 47 -5.25 5.28 13.39
CA ASP A 47 -4.15 5.40 12.44
C ASP A 47 -4.68 5.81 11.07
N ARG A 48 -3.89 6.60 10.36
CA ARG A 48 -4.21 7.04 9.01
C ARG A 48 -3.31 6.35 8.00
N PHE A 49 -3.82 6.20 6.79
CA PHE A 49 -3.09 5.62 5.67
C PHE A 49 -2.87 6.66 4.59
N LEU A 50 -1.72 6.57 3.92
CA LEU A 50 -1.37 7.50 2.84
C LEU A 50 -2.10 7.15 1.55
N LEU A 51 -2.36 8.18 0.74
CA LEU A 51 -2.90 8.03 -0.62
C LEU A 51 -1.78 7.71 -1.62
N SER A 52 -2.14 7.28 -2.82
CA SER A 52 -1.18 6.92 -3.87
C SER A 52 -0.22 8.05 -4.25
N SER A 53 -0.69 9.29 -4.27
CA SER A 53 0.15 10.44 -4.56
C SER A 53 1.27 10.65 -3.54
N GLU A 54 0.98 10.36 -2.27
CA GLU A 54 1.94 10.49 -1.17
C GLU A 54 2.93 9.32 -1.13
N THR A 55 2.48 8.11 -1.46
CA THR A 55 3.32 6.91 -1.43
C THR A 55 4.39 6.87 -2.51
N LYS A 56 4.17 7.52 -3.64
CA LYS A 56 5.15 7.56 -4.75
C LYS A 56 6.50 8.10 -4.32
N GLY A 57 6.52 9.22 -3.59
CA GLY A 57 7.76 9.79 -3.06
C GLY A 57 8.46 8.87 -2.06
N LEU A 58 7.69 8.20 -1.22
CA LEU A 58 8.23 7.28 -0.22
C LEU A 58 8.80 6.00 -0.84
N GLU A 59 8.30 5.53 -1.97
CA GLU A 59 8.84 4.38 -2.68
C GLU A 59 10.32 4.57 -3.02
N LEU A 60 10.70 5.77 -3.45
CA LEU A 60 12.09 6.10 -3.75
C LEU A 60 12.98 6.10 -2.50
N LEU A 61 12.46 6.59 -1.39
CA LEU A 61 13.20 6.69 -0.13
C LEU A 61 13.34 5.36 0.60
N LEU A 62 12.36 4.47 0.47
CA LEU A 62 12.33 3.17 1.14
C LEU A 62 12.77 2.02 0.24
N PHE A 63 13.05 2.26 -1.03
CA PHE A 63 13.47 1.26 -2.02
C PHE A 63 12.55 0.04 -2.08
N ARG A 64 11.24 0.26 -1.97
CA ARG A 64 10.23 -0.80 -2.07
C ARG A 64 8.96 -0.28 -2.70
N ARG A 65 8.16 -1.20 -3.24
CA ARG A 65 6.85 -0.86 -3.80
C ARG A 65 5.85 -0.62 -2.68
N LEU A 66 5.12 0.47 -2.79
CA LEU A 66 4.07 0.87 -1.86
C LEU A 66 2.77 1.10 -2.63
N ARG A 67 1.65 1.03 -1.92
CA ARG A 67 0.37 1.38 -2.50
C ARG A 67 -0.38 2.35 -1.60
N GLY A 68 -1.21 3.21 -2.21
CA GLY A 68 -2.13 4.05 -1.45
C GLY A 68 -3.40 3.29 -1.09
N THR A 69 -4.22 3.88 -0.24
CA THR A 69 -5.52 3.32 0.12
C THR A 69 -6.47 3.20 -1.07
N ASP A 70 -6.29 4.06 -2.06
CA ASP A 70 -7.08 4.11 -3.29
C ASP A 70 -6.61 3.13 -4.38
N GLN A 71 -5.54 2.37 -4.13
CA GLN A 71 -4.98 1.42 -5.08
C GLN A 71 -5.21 -0.03 -4.65
N PRO A 72 -5.43 -0.96 -5.60
CA PRO A 72 -5.60 -2.38 -5.27
C PRO A 72 -4.31 -3.04 -4.83
N ALA A 73 -4.40 -4.16 -4.13
CA ALA A 73 -3.25 -4.93 -3.66
C ALA A 73 -2.33 -5.42 -4.80
N ALA A 74 -2.87 -5.57 -5.99
CA ALA A 74 -2.10 -5.98 -7.17
C ALA A 74 -1.03 -4.96 -7.58
N THR A 75 -1.17 -3.70 -7.18
CA THR A 75 -0.22 -2.62 -7.53
C THR A 75 1.21 -2.91 -7.07
N ILE A 76 1.37 -3.57 -5.93
CA ILE A 76 2.70 -3.89 -5.38
C ILE A 76 3.26 -5.22 -5.87
N LYS A 77 2.44 -6.05 -6.51
CA LYS A 77 2.89 -7.34 -7.03
C LYS A 77 3.73 -7.16 -8.29
N ARG A 78 4.79 -7.94 -8.37
CA ARG A 78 5.59 -7.98 -9.60
C ARG A 78 4.79 -8.61 -10.73
N SER A 79 4.94 -8.08 -11.91
CA SER A 79 4.40 -8.71 -13.11
C SER A 79 5.04 -10.09 -13.29
N PRO A 80 4.27 -11.11 -13.68
CA PRO A 80 4.85 -12.43 -13.93
C PRO A 80 5.84 -12.39 -15.10
N SER A 81 6.78 -13.34 -15.11
CA SER A 81 7.72 -13.49 -16.23
C SER A 81 6.97 -13.68 -17.55
N PRO A 82 7.58 -13.35 -18.70
CA PRO A 82 6.91 -13.51 -19.99
C PRO A 82 6.36 -14.92 -20.23
N ALA A 83 7.10 -15.97 -19.85
CA ALA A 83 6.65 -17.35 -19.97
C ALA A 83 5.41 -17.62 -19.11
N LYS A 84 5.45 -17.23 -17.83
CA LYS A 84 4.32 -17.40 -16.91
C LYS A 84 3.12 -16.57 -17.31
N SER A 85 3.35 -15.40 -17.88
CA SER A 85 2.29 -14.55 -18.40
C SER A 85 1.55 -15.20 -19.56
N ARG A 86 2.28 -15.89 -20.47
CA ARG A 86 1.70 -16.66 -21.57
C ARG A 86 0.84 -17.83 -21.07
N GLU A 87 1.34 -18.56 -20.07
CA GLU A 87 0.61 -19.66 -19.44
C GLU A 87 -0.70 -19.19 -18.80
N LEU A 88 -0.65 -18.07 -18.08
CA LEU A 88 -1.82 -17.47 -17.43
C LEU A 88 -2.86 -17.02 -18.44
N LYS A 89 -2.42 -16.42 -19.56
CA LYS A 89 -3.31 -16.02 -20.66
C LYS A 89 -3.95 -17.23 -21.32
N ALA A 90 -3.18 -18.28 -21.57
CA ALA A 90 -3.69 -19.52 -22.15
C ALA A 90 -4.71 -20.20 -21.22
N ALA A 91 -4.42 -20.27 -19.92
CA ALA A 91 -5.34 -20.82 -18.93
C ALA A 91 -6.63 -20.04 -18.84
N LYS A 92 -6.54 -18.70 -18.90
CA LYS A 92 -7.72 -17.82 -18.89
C LYS A 92 -8.57 -18.00 -20.14
N ALA A 93 -7.93 -18.14 -21.30
CA ALA A 93 -8.62 -18.39 -22.57
C ALA A 93 -9.37 -19.72 -22.55
N LYS A 94 -8.74 -20.79 -22.02
CA LYS A 94 -9.39 -22.09 -21.86
C LYS A 94 -10.61 -22.04 -20.96
N LYS A 95 -10.51 -21.36 -19.80
CA LYS A 95 -11.65 -21.19 -18.89
C LYS A 95 -12.81 -20.42 -19.53
N LEU A 96 -12.51 -19.38 -20.30
CA LEU A 96 -13.52 -18.63 -21.02
C LEU A 96 -14.20 -19.46 -22.10
N ALA A 97 -13.43 -20.29 -22.83
CA ALA A 97 -13.98 -21.20 -23.85
C ALA A 97 -14.89 -22.26 -23.22
N GLU A 98 -14.50 -22.84 -22.09
CA GLU A 98 -15.31 -23.80 -21.33
C GLU A 98 -16.60 -23.16 -20.80
N ALA A 99 -16.52 -21.94 -20.26
CA ALA A 99 -17.69 -21.22 -19.79
C ALA A 99 -18.66 -20.88 -20.94
N ALA A 100 -18.14 -20.55 -22.13
CA ALA A 100 -18.94 -20.31 -23.32
C ALA A 100 -19.65 -21.59 -23.84
N LYS A 101 -19.02 -22.75 -23.68
CA LYS A 101 -19.61 -24.03 -24.04
C LYS A 101 -20.73 -24.49 -23.11
N LYS A 102 -20.69 -24.05 -21.85
CA LYS A 102 -21.71 -24.39 -20.82
C LYS A 102 -22.92 -23.47 -20.87
N ALA A 103 -22.83 -22.35 -21.54
CA ALA A 103 -23.97 -21.41 -21.67
C ALA A 103 -24.93 -21.77 -22.78
#